data_8d3023cd67b43d81b6cb6f17a0ba8cdc
#
_entry.id   8d3023cd67b43d81b6cb6f17a0ba8cdc
#
_cell.length_a   1.000
_cell.length_b   1.000
_cell.length_c   1.000
_cell.angle_alpha   90.00
_cell.angle_beta   90.00
_cell.angle_gamma   90.00
#
_symmetry.space_group_name_H-M   'P 1'
#
loop_
_entity.id
_entity.type
_entity.pdbx_description
1 polymer ?
#
loop_
_entity_poly.entity_id
_entity_poly.type
_entity_poly.pdbx_seq_one_letter_code
_entity_poly.pdbx_strand_id
1 'polypeptide(L)'
;MVIDLPRVVHFEIDAEKPERAIKFYEKVFGWKIEKWKGPMEYWLIMTGNEKEPGIDGGLAKRTEAEPSTVNTIDVPSVDDYVKKIEKNGGSIIRPKMAVPGVGWMAYFKDPEGNFWGIMQTDKKAK
;
A
#
# COMPACT_ATOMS: atom_id res chain seq x y z
N MET A 1 -9.86 -26.50 9.33
CA MET A 1 -8.59 -25.92 8.88
C MET A 1 -8.81 -24.47 8.43
N VAL A 2 -8.02 -23.57 8.94
CA VAL A 2 -8.08 -22.18 8.52
C VAL A 2 -7.07 -21.96 7.41
N ILE A 3 -7.53 -21.42 6.31
CA ILE A 3 -6.65 -21.06 5.20
C ILE A 3 -6.56 -19.54 5.16
N ASP A 4 -5.34 -19.05 5.35
CA ASP A 4 -5.10 -17.62 5.28
C ASP A 4 -4.96 -17.23 3.81
N LEU A 5 -5.91 -16.45 3.35
CA LEU A 5 -5.87 -15.91 2.00
C LEU A 5 -5.26 -14.51 2.04
N PRO A 6 -4.49 -14.17 1.03
CA PRO A 6 -4.01 -12.79 0.89
C PRO A 6 -5.20 -11.82 0.88
N ARG A 7 -5.13 -10.77 1.70
CA ARG A 7 -6.22 -9.81 1.86
C ARG A 7 -5.76 -8.42 1.50
N VAL A 8 -6.71 -7.62 1.04
CA VAL A 8 -6.47 -6.19 0.89
C VAL A 8 -6.50 -5.59 2.29
N VAL A 9 -5.38 -5.06 2.74
CA VAL A 9 -5.23 -4.55 4.11
C VAL A 9 -4.87 -3.07 4.18
N HIS A 10 -4.61 -2.44 3.04
CA HIS A 10 -4.08 -1.08 3.02
C HIS A 10 -4.39 -0.45 1.67
N PHE A 11 -4.67 0.84 1.67
CA PHE A 11 -4.74 1.59 0.42
C PHE A 11 -3.66 2.68 0.43
N GLU A 12 -3.26 3.14 -0.73
CA GLU A 12 -2.30 4.23 -0.86
C GLU A 12 -2.85 5.26 -1.82
N ILE A 13 -2.77 6.50 -1.42
CA ILE A 13 -3.16 7.64 -2.24
C ILE A 13 -1.91 8.43 -2.58
N ASP A 14 -1.71 8.72 -3.85
CA ASP A 14 -0.60 9.56 -4.28
C ASP A 14 -1.13 10.96 -4.58
N ALA A 15 -0.48 11.97 -4.05
CA ALA A 15 -0.90 13.35 -4.21
C ALA A 15 0.26 14.22 -4.67
N GLU A 16 -0.02 15.06 -5.65
CA GLU A 16 0.94 16.06 -6.09
C GLU A 16 1.23 17.06 -4.98
N LYS A 17 0.20 17.47 -4.26
CA LYS A 17 0.32 18.37 -3.10
C LYS A 17 -0.28 17.71 -1.87
N PRO A 18 0.53 16.97 -1.10
CA PRO A 18 0.04 16.22 0.06
C PRO A 18 -0.77 17.05 1.05
N GLU A 19 -0.32 18.25 1.41
CA GLU A 19 -1.03 19.08 2.37
C GLU A 19 -2.44 19.42 1.91
N ARG A 20 -2.63 19.64 0.63
CA ARG A 20 -3.95 19.95 0.07
C ARG A 20 -4.87 18.74 0.17
N ALA A 21 -4.37 17.56 -0.14
CA ALA A 21 -5.13 16.31 -0.02
C ALA A 21 -5.48 16.02 1.44
N ILE A 22 -4.53 16.17 2.35
CA ILE A 22 -4.73 15.95 3.77
C ILE A 22 -5.87 16.80 4.31
N LYS A 23 -5.86 18.09 4.01
CA LYS A 23 -6.92 18.99 4.45
C LYS A 23 -8.29 18.57 3.93
N PHE A 24 -8.33 18.12 2.68
CA PHE A 24 -9.58 17.67 2.08
C PHE A 24 -10.14 16.48 2.84
N TYR A 25 -9.34 15.43 3.04
CA TYR A 25 -9.81 14.21 3.69
C TYR A 25 -10.17 14.43 5.16
N GLU A 26 -9.42 15.27 5.86
CA GLU A 26 -9.73 15.60 7.24
C GLU A 26 -11.05 16.36 7.37
N LYS A 27 -11.29 17.34 6.50
CA LYS A 27 -12.51 18.14 6.55
C LYS A 27 -13.75 17.39 6.11
N VAL A 28 -13.64 16.59 5.06
CA VAL A 28 -14.79 15.91 4.49
C VAL A 28 -15.17 14.67 5.29
N PHE A 29 -14.18 13.84 5.62
CA PHE A 29 -14.43 12.54 6.23
C PHE A 29 -14.00 12.42 7.68
N GLY A 30 -13.29 13.42 8.18
CA GLY A 30 -12.81 13.39 9.55
C GLY A 30 -11.67 12.38 9.79
N TRP A 31 -11.05 11.91 8.74
CA TRP A 31 -9.93 10.97 8.87
C TRP A 31 -8.78 11.63 9.62
N LYS A 32 -8.05 10.81 10.38
CA LYS A 32 -6.88 11.27 11.10
C LYS A 32 -5.64 10.96 10.29
N ILE A 33 -4.86 11.97 9.94
CA ILE A 33 -3.68 11.80 9.08
C ILE A 33 -2.46 12.34 9.80
N GLU A 34 -1.44 11.50 9.97
CA GLU A 34 -0.21 11.82 10.67
C GLU A 34 0.99 11.50 9.81
N LYS A 35 2.01 12.35 9.87
CA LYS A 35 3.24 12.06 9.15
C LYS A 35 3.94 10.86 9.77
N TRP A 36 4.34 9.90 8.93
CA TRP A 36 5.11 8.73 9.37
C TRP A 36 6.50 9.17 9.83
N LYS A 37 6.99 8.54 10.88
CA LYS A 37 8.30 8.86 11.44
C LYS A 37 9.45 8.06 10.81
N GLY A 38 9.15 7.26 9.80
CA GLY A 38 10.14 6.48 9.09
C GLY A 38 10.97 7.31 8.10
N PRO A 39 11.89 6.65 7.38
CA PRO A 39 12.86 7.35 6.53
C PRO A 39 12.28 7.93 5.23
N MET A 40 11.08 7.54 4.84
CA MET A 40 10.43 8.03 3.63
C MET A 40 9.39 9.08 3.97
N GLU A 41 9.19 10.04 3.09
CA GLU A 41 8.11 11.02 3.24
C GLU A 41 6.77 10.34 2.97
N TYR A 42 5.97 10.18 4.01
CA TYR A 42 4.75 9.41 3.96
C TYR A 42 3.82 9.81 5.11
N TRP A 43 2.53 9.72 4.90
CA TRP A 43 1.53 10.03 5.92
C TRP A 43 0.64 8.82 6.14
N LEU A 44 0.33 8.54 7.40
CA LEU A 44 -0.55 7.44 7.79
C LEU A 44 -1.97 7.97 7.88
N ILE A 45 -2.91 7.27 7.28
CA ILE A 45 -4.32 7.65 7.28
C ILE A 45 -5.11 6.65 8.10
N MET A 46 -5.77 7.15 9.16
CA MET A 46 -6.67 6.34 9.97
C MET A 46 -8.11 6.70 9.60
N THR A 47 -8.84 5.71 9.11
CA THR A 47 -10.21 5.91 8.62
C THR A 47 -11.28 5.51 9.63
N GLY A 48 -10.88 4.88 10.73
CA GLY A 48 -11.81 4.46 11.78
C GLY A 48 -11.07 3.70 12.86
N ASN A 49 -11.81 3.16 13.83
CA ASN A 49 -11.18 2.36 14.86
C ASN A 49 -11.09 0.89 14.44
N GLU A 50 -10.22 0.14 15.12
CA GLU A 50 -9.92 -1.25 14.75
C GLU A 50 -11.13 -2.20 14.78
N LYS A 51 -12.17 -1.85 15.51
CA LYS A 51 -13.36 -2.71 15.66
C LYS A 51 -14.37 -2.50 14.54
N GLU A 52 -14.23 -1.45 13.77
CA GLU A 52 -15.14 -1.16 12.67
C GLU A 52 -14.62 -1.80 11.37
N PRO A 53 -15.53 -2.28 10.52
CA PRO A 53 -15.10 -2.78 9.20
C PRO A 53 -14.48 -1.64 8.40
N GLY A 54 -13.34 -1.94 7.80
CA GLY A 54 -12.64 -0.96 6.98
C GLY A 54 -11.14 -1.17 7.05
N ILE A 55 -10.41 -0.35 6.31
CA ILE A 55 -8.95 -0.41 6.30
C ILE A 55 -8.38 1.00 6.42
N ASP A 56 -7.19 1.07 6.98
CA ASP A 56 -6.42 2.30 7.03
C ASP A 56 -5.49 2.34 5.82
N GLY A 57 -4.90 3.49 5.57
CA GLY A 57 -4.05 3.64 4.41
C GLY A 57 -2.92 4.61 4.63
N GLY A 58 -2.37 5.05 3.53
CA GLY A 58 -1.28 5.99 3.53
C GLY A 58 -1.37 6.96 2.36
N LEU A 59 -0.62 8.04 2.48
CA LEU A 59 -0.55 9.06 1.45
C LEU A 59 0.91 9.38 1.18
N ALA A 60 1.27 9.42 -0.08
CA ALA A 60 2.61 9.73 -0.52
C ALA A 60 2.57 10.84 -1.55
N LYS A 61 3.69 11.52 -1.72
CA LYS A 61 3.81 12.51 -2.78
C LYS A 61 3.93 11.77 -4.11
N ARG A 62 3.15 12.20 -5.08
CA ARG A 62 3.15 11.59 -6.41
C ARG A 62 4.48 11.86 -7.11
N THR A 63 5.14 10.81 -7.54
CA THR A 63 6.40 10.90 -8.27
C THR A 63 6.24 10.50 -9.73
N GLU A 64 5.12 9.87 -10.09
CA GLU A 64 4.85 9.41 -11.44
C GLU A 64 3.43 9.78 -11.84
N ALA A 65 3.16 9.72 -13.13
CA ALA A 65 1.88 10.15 -13.68
C ALA A 65 0.70 9.29 -13.29
N GLU A 66 0.92 8.08 -12.77
CA GLU A 66 -0.14 7.14 -12.40
C GLU A 66 0.37 6.08 -11.44
N PRO A 67 -0.55 5.32 -10.81
CA PRO A 67 -1.93 5.66 -10.56
C PRO A 67 -2.06 6.55 -9.34
N SER A 68 -3.23 7.11 -9.13
CA SER A 68 -3.45 7.96 -7.94
C SER A 68 -3.84 7.17 -6.70
N THR A 69 -4.31 5.95 -6.86
CA THR A 69 -4.77 5.09 -5.75
C THR A 69 -4.37 3.65 -6.00
N VAL A 70 -3.82 3.00 -5.00
CA VAL A 70 -3.40 1.59 -5.07
C VAL A 70 -3.86 0.87 -3.83
N ASN A 71 -4.40 -0.34 -3.99
CA ASN A 71 -4.69 -1.22 -2.87
C ASN A 71 -3.54 -2.18 -2.66
N THR A 72 -3.23 -2.48 -1.41
CA THR A 72 -2.13 -3.37 -1.05
C THR A 72 -2.67 -4.67 -0.47
N ILE A 73 -2.13 -5.78 -0.96
CA ILE A 73 -2.50 -7.12 -0.53
C ILE A 73 -1.40 -7.66 0.37
N ASP A 74 -1.80 -8.17 1.53
CA ASP A 74 -0.86 -8.79 2.47
C ASP A 74 -0.55 -10.21 1.99
N VAL A 75 0.73 -10.52 1.83
CA VAL A 75 1.18 -11.85 1.36
C VAL A 75 2.26 -12.38 2.29
N PRO A 76 2.37 -13.70 2.44
CA PRO A 76 3.40 -14.30 3.30
C PRO A 76 4.81 -14.18 2.73
N SER A 77 4.96 -14.03 1.42
CA SER A 77 6.26 -13.92 0.78
C SER A 77 6.13 -13.13 -0.52
N VAL A 78 6.75 -11.97 -0.57
CA VAL A 78 6.76 -11.16 -1.79
C VAL A 78 7.48 -11.92 -2.91
N ASP A 79 8.58 -12.60 -2.60
CA ASP A 79 9.33 -13.35 -3.60
C ASP A 79 8.45 -14.41 -4.28
N ASP A 80 7.73 -15.19 -3.49
CA ASP A 80 6.87 -16.25 -4.02
C ASP A 80 5.72 -15.68 -4.84
N TYR A 81 5.13 -14.59 -4.38
CA TYR A 81 3.99 -13.99 -5.07
C TYR A 81 4.39 -13.25 -6.35
N VAL A 82 5.57 -12.67 -6.39
CA VAL A 82 6.11 -12.11 -7.64
C VAL A 82 6.17 -13.20 -8.70
N LYS A 83 6.67 -14.38 -8.34
CA LYS A 83 6.74 -15.51 -9.27
C LYS A 83 5.36 -15.95 -9.74
N LYS A 84 4.40 -16.04 -8.82
CA LYS A 84 3.02 -16.43 -9.16
C LYS A 84 2.37 -15.40 -10.07
N ILE A 85 2.57 -14.13 -9.80
CA ILE A 85 2.02 -13.04 -10.61
C ILE A 85 2.54 -13.14 -12.04
N GLU A 86 3.85 -13.27 -12.20
CA GLU A 86 4.46 -13.37 -13.52
C GLU A 86 4.02 -14.62 -14.27
N LYS A 87 3.94 -15.74 -13.56
CA LYS A 87 3.50 -17.00 -14.16
C LYS A 87 2.05 -16.95 -14.64
N ASN A 88 1.22 -16.12 -14.03
CA ASN A 88 -0.20 -16.05 -14.34
C ASN A 88 -0.59 -14.80 -15.15
N GLY A 89 0.38 -14.18 -15.81
CA GLY A 89 0.10 -13.12 -16.77
C GLY A 89 0.16 -11.70 -16.24
N GLY A 90 0.52 -11.52 -14.97
CA GLY A 90 0.72 -10.19 -14.42
C GLY A 90 2.11 -9.65 -14.73
N SER A 91 2.30 -8.38 -14.52
CA SER A 91 3.57 -7.70 -14.79
C SER A 91 4.05 -6.98 -13.54
N ILE A 92 5.31 -7.18 -13.18
CA ILE A 92 5.89 -6.48 -12.04
C ILE A 92 6.30 -5.07 -12.50
N ILE A 93 5.71 -4.06 -11.86
CA ILE A 93 5.96 -2.65 -12.21
C ILE A 93 7.12 -2.11 -11.38
N ARG A 94 7.15 -2.45 -10.09
CA ARG A 94 8.26 -2.12 -9.21
C ARG A 94 8.68 -3.38 -8.48
N PRO A 95 9.96 -3.77 -8.60
CA PRO A 95 10.44 -4.99 -7.96
C PRO A 95 10.46 -4.86 -6.43
N LYS A 96 10.68 -5.99 -5.77
CA LYS A 96 10.77 -6.05 -4.32
C LYS A 96 11.69 -4.97 -3.78
N MET A 97 11.19 -4.22 -2.80
CA MET A 97 11.94 -3.19 -2.11
C MET A 97 11.66 -3.25 -0.62
N ALA A 98 12.62 -2.84 0.17
CA ALA A 98 12.44 -2.77 1.61
C ALA A 98 11.71 -1.48 1.99
N VAL A 99 10.75 -1.61 2.91
CA VAL A 99 10.24 -0.49 3.68
C VAL A 99 10.84 -0.68 5.06
N PRO A 100 11.92 0.03 5.39
CA PRO A 100 12.71 -0.27 6.58
C PRO A 100 11.90 -0.36 7.87
N GLY A 101 12.07 -1.46 8.60
CA GLY A 101 11.37 -1.71 9.84
C GLY A 101 9.91 -2.14 9.70
N VAL A 102 9.40 -2.19 8.48
CA VAL A 102 7.99 -2.50 8.20
C VAL A 102 7.86 -3.80 7.42
N GLY A 103 8.51 -3.90 6.27
CA GLY A 103 8.40 -5.09 5.44
C GLY A 103 8.96 -4.90 4.05
N TRP A 104 8.53 -5.80 3.17
CA TRP A 104 8.95 -5.81 1.77
C TRP A 104 7.74 -5.55 0.90
N MET A 105 7.91 -4.75 -0.13
CA MET A 105 6.85 -4.40 -1.05
C MET A 105 7.23 -4.62 -2.50
N ALA A 106 6.23 -4.86 -3.34
CA ALA A 106 6.38 -4.81 -4.79
C ALA A 106 5.06 -4.29 -5.36
N TYR A 107 5.10 -3.78 -6.57
CA TYR A 107 3.91 -3.31 -7.29
C TYR A 107 3.77 -4.07 -8.58
N PHE A 108 2.54 -4.36 -8.96
CA PHE A 108 2.28 -5.12 -10.18
C PHE A 108 1.00 -4.65 -10.86
N LYS A 109 0.87 -5.05 -12.11
CA LYS A 109 -0.39 -4.92 -12.86
C LYS A 109 -0.93 -6.32 -13.11
N ASP A 110 -2.23 -6.49 -12.93
CA ASP A 110 -2.89 -7.72 -13.30
C ASP A 110 -3.04 -7.80 -14.84
N PRO A 111 -3.55 -8.92 -15.39
CA PRO A 111 -3.67 -9.04 -16.84
C PRO A 111 -4.59 -8.00 -17.51
N GLU A 112 -5.45 -7.35 -16.75
CA GLU A 112 -6.33 -6.29 -17.24
C GLU A 112 -5.75 -4.89 -17.04
N GLY A 113 -4.51 -4.79 -16.56
CA GLY A 113 -3.87 -3.50 -16.36
C GLY A 113 -4.18 -2.81 -15.04
N ASN A 114 -4.84 -3.50 -14.11
CA ASN A 114 -5.11 -2.92 -12.79
C ASN A 114 -3.87 -2.94 -11.92
N PHE A 115 -3.62 -1.84 -11.25
CA PHE A 115 -2.45 -1.62 -10.42
C PHE A 115 -2.69 -2.09 -8.98
N TRP A 116 -1.74 -2.83 -8.43
CA TRP A 116 -1.81 -3.36 -7.06
C TRP A 116 -0.45 -3.33 -6.40
N GLY A 117 -0.47 -3.29 -5.07
CA GLY A 117 0.73 -3.53 -4.28
C GLY A 117 0.61 -4.84 -3.53
N ILE A 118 1.74 -5.47 -3.26
CA ILE A 118 1.82 -6.60 -2.32
C ILE A 118 2.83 -6.27 -1.24
N MET A 119 2.58 -6.75 -0.03
CA MET A 119 3.43 -6.48 1.11
C MET A 119 3.60 -7.71 1.98
N GLN A 120 4.83 -7.91 2.43
CA GLN A 120 5.20 -8.94 3.39
C GLN A 120 5.69 -8.23 4.64
N THR A 121 5.00 -8.42 5.75
CA THR A 121 5.40 -7.80 7.01
C THR A 121 6.69 -8.43 7.51
N ASP A 122 7.70 -7.60 7.80
CA ASP A 122 8.99 -8.05 8.31
C ASP A 122 9.69 -6.87 8.98
N LYS A 123 9.74 -6.90 10.31
CA LYS A 123 10.36 -5.82 11.08
C LYS A 123 11.86 -5.71 10.85
N LYS A 124 12.47 -6.72 10.25
CA LYS A 124 13.91 -6.76 9.96
C LYS A 124 14.24 -6.23 8.57
N ALA A 125 13.24 -5.84 7.78
CA ALA A 125 13.48 -5.29 6.45
C ALA A 125 14.36 -4.04 6.53
N LYS A 126 15.31 -3.97 5.63
CA LYS A 126 16.28 -2.85 5.58
C LYS A 126 16.45 -2.32 4.17
#